data_be8aac4c577389a37b0af293c18ca20b
#
_entry.id   be8aac4c577389a37b0af293c18ca20b
#
_cell.length_a   1.000
_cell.length_b   1.000
_cell.length_c   1.000
_cell.angle_alpha   90.00
_cell.angle_beta   90.00
_cell.angle_gamma   90.00
#
_symmetry.space_group_name_H-M   'P 1'
#
loop_
_entity.id
_entity.type
_entity.pdbx_description
1 polymer ?
#
loop_
_entity_poly.entity_id
_entity_poly.type
_entity_poly.pdbx_seq_one_letter_code
_entity_poly.pdbx_strand_id
1 'polypeptide(L)'
;MAQDNILIATSIVPGARQDIQAAAVQSWLDHGFHVASLNAPEEIDRLRGTYPGVDFILQMRTGKLETGRPVIYLSDMLHHLKESGRRTLGIVNSDIYLPPNPKLPNFVSGNTEKSLLFGPRQEVPEFGTGEGKMDPFGFDYFFFDSEILRIWPECKFCLGMPFWDLWFPLVPIFAGVAAKKLISPAARHIPHPTQRDDSFFMFNNEFVEVLLPQLGKTPDGAETFGAEIDGAAYPALLNEARTSQASGAPEAERLAALENLAAYLDELTRYVIGYIDRNSEKIELA
;
A
#
# COMPACT_ATOMS: atom_id res chain seq x y z
N MET A 1 24.32 -20.90 -4.31
CA MET A 1 23.83 -19.61 -4.79
C MET A 1 23.62 -18.76 -3.54
N ALA A 2 24.20 -17.56 -3.46
CA ALA A 2 23.94 -16.66 -2.33
C ALA A 2 22.43 -16.43 -2.27
N GLN A 3 21.84 -16.68 -1.11
CA GLN A 3 20.43 -16.39 -0.86
C GLN A 3 20.26 -14.89 -1.07
N ASP A 4 19.50 -14.48 -2.09
CA ASP A 4 19.19 -13.06 -2.32
C ASP A 4 18.57 -12.51 -1.04
N ASN A 5 19.32 -11.65 -0.37
CA ASN A 5 18.89 -11.05 0.90
C ASN A 5 17.78 -10.03 0.60
N ILE A 6 16.54 -10.45 0.72
CA ILE A 6 15.36 -9.59 0.56
C ILE A 6 15.31 -8.61 1.73
N LEU A 7 15.15 -7.32 1.42
CA LEU A 7 14.95 -6.27 2.42
C LEU A 7 13.51 -5.78 2.39
N ILE A 8 12.83 -5.86 3.51
CA ILE A 8 11.51 -5.29 3.73
C ILE A 8 11.64 -3.96 4.46
N ALA A 9 11.05 -2.91 3.92
CA ALA A 9 10.77 -1.66 4.61
C ALA A 9 9.34 -1.66 5.15
N THR A 10 9.18 -1.23 6.39
CA THR A 10 7.89 -1.07 7.07
C THR A 10 7.91 0.12 8.01
N SER A 11 6.82 0.37 8.72
CA SER A 11 6.73 1.29 9.85
C SER A 11 5.91 0.64 10.96
N ILE A 12 6.57 0.21 12.03
CA ILE A 12 5.94 -0.43 13.19
C ILE A 12 5.33 0.65 14.07
N VAL A 13 4.05 0.51 14.43
CA VAL A 13 3.33 1.51 15.24
C VAL A 13 3.41 1.16 16.71
N PRO A 14 4.02 2.01 17.57
CA PRO A 14 4.13 1.71 19.00
C PRO A 14 2.78 1.77 19.71
N GLY A 15 2.52 0.78 20.58
CA GLY A 15 1.34 0.73 21.45
C GLY A 15 0.06 0.19 20.82
N ALA A 16 -0.01 0.07 19.49
CA ALA A 16 -1.18 -0.49 18.80
C ALA A 16 -0.93 -1.94 18.40
N ARG A 17 -1.76 -2.88 18.86
CA ARG A 17 -1.72 -4.29 18.42
C ARG A 17 -0.30 -4.87 18.38
N GLN A 18 0.51 -4.60 19.39
CA GLN A 18 1.94 -4.95 19.40
C GLN A 18 2.21 -6.45 19.25
N ASP A 19 1.34 -7.29 19.82
CA ASP A 19 1.39 -8.75 19.69
C ASP A 19 1.22 -9.20 18.23
N ILE A 20 0.30 -8.58 17.50
CA ILE A 20 0.03 -8.87 16.09
C ILE A 20 1.18 -8.40 15.21
N GLN A 21 1.66 -7.16 15.41
CA GLN A 21 2.80 -6.64 14.67
C GLN A 21 4.07 -7.47 14.97
N ALA A 22 4.29 -7.87 16.22
CA ALA A 22 5.44 -8.70 16.58
C ALA A 22 5.39 -10.07 15.89
N ALA A 23 4.23 -10.72 15.86
CA ALA A 23 4.07 -12.00 15.17
C ALA A 23 4.26 -11.84 13.64
N ALA A 24 3.73 -10.78 13.04
CA ALA A 24 3.89 -10.48 11.63
C ALA A 24 5.37 -10.26 11.27
N VAL A 25 6.06 -9.37 11.96
CA VAL A 25 7.49 -9.07 11.75
C VAL A 25 8.36 -10.30 11.99
N GLN A 26 8.07 -11.08 13.04
CA GLN A 26 8.80 -12.32 13.30
C GLN A 26 8.65 -13.32 12.15
N SER A 27 7.46 -13.41 11.54
CA SER A 27 7.25 -14.29 10.37
C SER A 27 8.14 -13.91 9.18
N TRP A 28 8.45 -12.63 8.97
CA TRP A 28 9.37 -12.19 7.92
C TRP A 28 10.82 -12.55 8.25
N LEU A 29 11.23 -12.36 9.50
CA LEU A 29 12.56 -12.76 9.99
C LEU A 29 12.76 -14.29 9.89
N ASP A 30 11.72 -15.08 10.17
CA ASP A 30 11.76 -16.55 10.05
C ASP A 30 11.92 -17.02 8.58
N HIS A 31 11.49 -16.21 7.61
CA HIS A 31 11.79 -16.42 6.19
C HIS A 31 13.21 -16.00 5.79
N GLY A 32 13.99 -15.45 6.72
CA GLY A 32 15.34 -14.94 6.46
C GLY A 32 15.37 -13.58 5.79
N PHE A 33 14.26 -12.83 5.81
CA PHE A 33 14.22 -11.47 5.29
C PHE A 33 14.89 -10.50 6.26
N HIS A 34 15.54 -9.47 5.73
CA HIS A 34 15.98 -8.34 6.52
C HIS A 34 14.82 -7.35 6.66
N VAL A 35 14.67 -6.78 7.83
CA VAL A 35 13.56 -5.88 8.13
C VAL A 35 14.10 -4.54 8.60
N ALA A 36 13.73 -3.48 7.90
CA ALA A 36 13.97 -2.09 8.30
C ALA A 36 12.63 -1.43 8.63
N SER A 37 12.51 -0.90 9.84
CA SER A 37 11.35 -0.11 10.25
C SER A 37 11.72 1.37 10.30
N LEU A 38 11.08 2.16 9.41
CA LEU A 38 11.27 3.60 9.39
C LEU A 38 10.30 4.23 10.37
N ASN A 39 10.81 5.01 11.30
CA ASN A 39 10.03 5.58 12.39
C ASN A 39 10.48 6.98 12.79
N ALA A 40 9.56 7.75 13.35
CA ALA A 40 9.90 9.00 14.02
C ALA A 40 10.78 8.74 15.26
N PRO A 41 11.61 9.72 15.68
CA PRO A 41 12.52 9.56 16.83
C PRO A 41 11.82 9.07 18.10
N GLU A 42 10.67 9.65 18.41
CA GLU A 42 9.87 9.35 19.62
C GLU A 42 9.25 7.92 19.63
N GLU A 43 9.20 7.26 18.48
CA GLU A 43 8.69 5.90 18.33
C GLU A 43 9.79 4.85 18.52
N ILE A 44 11.01 5.12 18.03
CA ILE A 44 12.14 4.18 18.05
C ILE A 44 12.48 3.74 19.47
N ASP A 45 12.52 4.69 20.42
CA ASP A 45 12.85 4.39 21.82
C ASP A 45 11.84 3.42 22.47
N ARG A 46 10.59 3.43 21.99
CA ARG A 46 9.52 2.56 22.49
C ARG A 46 9.53 1.17 21.83
N LEU A 47 10.10 1.06 20.63
CA LEU A 47 10.02 -0.15 19.80
C LEU A 47 11.28 -1.02 19.88
N ARG A 48 12.46 -0.43 19.97
CA ARG A 48 13.75 -1.11 19.82
C ARG A 48 13.93 -2.32 20.73
N GLY A 49 13.40 -2.28 21.95
CA GLY A 49 13.47 -3.40 22.90
C GLY A 49 12.51 -4.56 22.61
N THR A 50 11.49 -4.32 21.79
CA THR A 50 10.41 -5.28 21.53
C THR A 50 10.64 -6.10 20.26
N TYR A 51 11.40 -5.56 19.30
CA TYR A 51 11.59 -6.18 17.99
C TYR A 51 13.07 -6.48 17.71
N PRO A 52 13.62 -7.55 18.30
CA PRO A 52 15.00 -7.97 18.02
C PRO A 52 15.12 -8.39 16.54
N GLY A 53 16.21 -7.99 15.89
CA GLY A 53 16.45 -8.30 14.48
C GLY A 53 15.84 -7.31 13.48
N VAL A 54 15.19 -6.24 13.96
CA VAL A 54 14.70 -5.13 13.13
C VAL A 54 15.68 -3.97 13.19
N ASP A 55 16.05 -3.46 12.01
CA ASP A 55 16.84 -2.24 11.87
C ASP A 55 15.91 -1.02 11.94
N PHE A 56 16.00 -0.23 13.01
CA PHE A 56 15.19 0.99 13.15
C PHE A 56 15.90 2.18 12.50
N ILE A 57 15.25 2.72 11.47
CA ILE A 57 15.74 3.84 10.66
C ILE A 57 15.03 5.12 11.09
N LEU A 58 15.81 6.09 11.54
CA LEU A 58 15.29 7.38 12.00
C LEU A 58 14.76 8.20 10.81
N GLN A 59 13.48 8.61 10.90
CA GLN A 59 12.85 9.52 9.96
C GLN A 59 12.41 10.81 10.65
N MET A 60 12.98 11.93 10.19
CA MET A 60 12.60 13.26 10.67
C MET A 60 11.39 13.83 9.92
N ARG A 61 11.25 13.47 8.64
CA ARG A 61 10.09 13.82 7.81
C ARG A 61 9.00 12.79 7.99
N THR A 62 7.86 13.21 8.49
CA THR A 62 6.68 12.35 8.69
C THR A 62 5.41 13.10 8.29
N GLY A 63 4.33 12.38 8.03
CA GLY A 63 3.01 12.95 7.76
C GLY A 63 2.28 13.47 9.01
N LYS A 64 2.99 13.77 10.09
CA LYS A 64 2.38 14.19 11.38
C LYS A 64 1.60 15.50 11.29
N LEU A 65 2.07 16.43 10.47
CA LEU A 65 1.38 17.72 10.30
C LEU A 65 0.05 17.54 9.57
N GLU A 66 -0.01 16.63 8.62
CA GLU A 66 -1.18 16.38 7.77
C GLU A 66 -2.18 15.43 8.43
N THR A 67 -1.69 14.45 9.19
CA THR A 67 -2.53 13.34 9.68
C THR A 67 -2.67 13.29 11.22
N GLY A 68 -1.93 14.14 11.93
CA GLY A 68 -1.81 14.06 13.40
C GLY A 68 -0.98 12.86 13.90
N ARG A 69 -0.52 11.98 13.00
CA ARG A 69 0.25 10.74 13.29
C ARG A 69 1.58 10.76 12.56
N PRO A 70 2.67 10.26 13.14
CA PRO A 70 3.99 10.27 12.50
C PRO A 70 4.13 9.16 11.44
N VAL A 71 3.16 9.10 10.50
CA VAL A 71 3.17 8.14 9.39
C VAL A 71 4.32 8.44 8.41
N ILE A 72 4.88 7.40 7.81
CA ILE A 72 6.06 7.48 6.96
C ILE A 72 5.67 7.54 5.50
N TYR A 73 6.22 8.50 4.77
CA TYR A 73 6.01 8.64 3.33
C TYR A 73 6.64 7.46 2.56
N LEU A 74 5.93 6.96 1.56
CA LEU A 74 6.46 5.90 0.67
C LEU A 74 7.72 6.35 -0.06
N SER A 75 7.81 7.63 -0.42
CA SER A 75 9.01 8.21 -1.03
C SER A 75 10.26 8.03 -0.16
N ASP A 76 10.12 8.22 1.17
CA ASP A 76 11.25 8.06 2.10
C ASP A 76 11.61 6.56 2.27
N MET A 77 10.62 5.65 2.23
CA MET A 77 10.87 4.21 2.22
C MET A 77 11.59 3.76 0.95
N LEU A 78 11.13 4.21 -0.21
CA LEU A 78 11.77 3.90 -1.50
C LEU A 78 13.21 4.43 -1.56
N HIS A 79 13.46 5.62 -0.99
CA HIS A 79 14.79 6.19 -0.90
C HIS A 79 15.71 5.31 -0.03
N HIS A 80 15.27 4.92 1.18
CA HIS A 80 16.02 4.01 2.05
C HIS A 80 16.33 2.67 1.36
N LEU A 81 15.31 2.08 0.71
CA LEU A 81 15.49 0.83 -0.04
C LEU A 81 16.51 0.96 -1.16
N LYS A 82 16.52 2.08 -1.89
CA LYS A 82 17.50 2.37 -2.93
C LYS A 82 18.93 2.43 -2.39
N GLU A 83 19.12 3.06 -1.24
CA GLU A 83 20.44 3.20 -0.60
C GLU A 83 20.99 1.87 -0.07
N SER A 84 20.11 0.89 0.18
CA SER A 84 20.52 -0.44 0.67
C SER A 84 21.40 -1.23 -0.30
N GLY A 85 21.34 -0.91 -1.60
CA GLY A 85 22.05 -1.63 -2.66
C GLY A 85 21.60 -3.08 -2.89
N ARG A 86 20.49 -3.51 -2.26
CA ARG A 86 19.95 -4.86 -2.42
C ARG A 86 19.11 -4.96 -3.70
N ARG A 87 19.07 -6.14 -4.30
CA ARG A 87 18.33 -6.35 -5.54
C ARG A 87 16.83 -6.53 -5.29
N THR A 88 16.46 -7.42 -4.38
CA THR A 88 15.05 -7.71 -4.07
C THR A 88 14.62 -6.92 -2.84
N LEU A 89 13.61 -6.10 -3.02
CA LEU A 89 13.10 -5.14 -2.05
C LEU A 89 11.62 -5.39 -1.78
N GLY A 90 11.15 -4.98 -0.60
CA GLY A 90 9.73 -5.07 -0.27
C GLY A 90 9.25 -3.89 0.56
N ILE A 91 7.97 -3.58 0.45
CA ILE A 91 7.21 -2.72 1.37
C ILE A 91 6.03 -3.53 1.86
N VAL A 92 5.89 -3.66 3.18
CA VAL A 92 4.87 -4.50 3.81
C VAL A 92 4.30 -3.78 5.02
N ASN A 93 2.98 -3.76 5.17
CA ASN A 93 2.33 -3.26 6.39
C ASN A 93 2.73 -4.10 7.60
N SER A 94 2.95 -3.46 8.73
CA SER A 94 3.53 -4.08 9.93
C SER A 94 2.66 -5.18 10.58
N ASP A 95 1.43 -5.36 10.16
CA ASP A 95 0.48 -6.36 10.65
C ASP A 95 0.17 -7.48 9.64
N ILE A 96 0.95 -7.58 8.57
CA ILE A 96 0.83 -8.62 7.55
C ILE A 96 1.74 -9.80 7.90
N TYR A 97 1.12 -10.91 8.27
CA TYR A 97 1.80 -12.16 8.59
C TYR A 97 2.02 -13.01 7.33
N LEU A 98 3.25 -13.46 7.11
CA LEU A 98 3.60 -14.38 6.03
C LEU A 98 3.70 -15.81 6.62
N PRO A 99 2.75 -16.71 6.31
CA PRO A 99 2.77 -18.07 6.83
C PRO A 99 4.05 -18.80 6.48
N PRO A 100 4.55 -19.72 7.33
CA PRO A 100 5.74 -20.51 7.06
C PRO A 100 5.64 -21.23 5.71
N ASN A 101 6.52 -20.86 4.78
CA ASN A 101 6.64 -21.51 3.48
C ASN A 101 8.10 -21.45 3.01
N PRO A 102 8.85 -22.55 3.00
CA PRO A 102 10.27 -22.55 2.65
C PRO A 102 10.54 -22.16 1.18
N LYS A 103 9.51 -22.17 0.33
CA LYS A 103 9.63 -21.75 -1.07
C LYS A 103 9.49 -20.23 -1.25
N LEU A 104 8.87 -19.52 -0.28
CA LEU A 104 8.52 -18.11 -0.42
C LEU A 104 9.72 -17.22 -0.77
N PRO A 105 10.89 -17.28 -0.11
CA PRO A 105 12.01 -16.41 -0.45
C PRO A 105 12.49 -16.58 -1.89
N ASN A 106 12.64 -17.83 -2.35
CA ASN A 106 13.05 -18.11 -3.73
C ASN A 106 11.96 -17.72 -4.75
N PHE A 107 10.69 -17.90 -4.39
CA PHE A 107 9.57 -17.49 -5.23
C PHE A 107 9.54 -15.97 -5.40
N VAL A 108 9.72 -15.22 -4.32
CA VAL A 108 9.80 -13.75 -4.36
C VAL A 108 10.96 -13.30 -5.25
N SER A 109 12.20 -13.79 -4.98
CA SER A 109 13.38 -13.41 -5.78
C SER A 109 13.24 -13.77 -7.25
N GLY A 110 12.65 -14.92 -7.57
CA GLY A 110 12.47 -15.39 -8.95
C GLY A 110 11.38 -14.65 -9.72
N ASN A 111 10.41 -14.05 -9.01
CA ASN A 111 9.28 -13.37 -9.66
C ASN A 111 9.36 -11.85 -9.62
N THR A 112 10.38 -11.26 -9.01
CA THR A 112 10.57 -9.81 -8.95
C THR A 112 11.52 -9.25 -10.00
N GLU A 113 12.20 -10.08 -10.80
CA GLU A 113 13.13 -9.55 -11.80
C GLU A 113 12.45 -8.54 -12.74
N LYS A 114 12.90 -7.28 -12.67
CA LYS A 114 12.37 -6.13 -13.41
C LYS A 114 10.84 -6.00 -13.32
N SER A 115 10.26 -6.43 -12.22
CA SER A 115 8.81 -6.48 -12.04
C SER A 115 8.39 -6.22 -10.59
N LEU A 116 7.11 -5.91 -10.42
CA LEU A 116 6.43 -5.86 -9.14
C LEU A 116 5.71 -7.20 -8.89
N LEU A 117 5.87 -7.76 -7.69
CA LEU A 117 5.10 -8.87 -7.14
C LEU A 117 4.26 -8.37 -5.97
N PHE A 118 2.96 -8.61 -5.99
CA PHE A 118 2.03 -8.25 -4.91
C PHE A 118 0.86 -9.24 -4.88
N GLY A 119 -0.01 -9.13 -3.90
CA GLY A 119 -1.21 -9.96 -3.88
C GLY A 119 -2.21 -9.56 -2.80
N PRO A 120 -3.40 -10.16 -2.83
CA PRO A 120 -4.40 -9.96 -1.80
C PRO A 120 -3.97 -10.63 -0.49
N ARG A 121 -4.48 -10.11 0.62
CA ARG A 121 -4.33 -10.73 1.92
C ARG A 121 -5.52 -11.64 2.24
N GLN A 122 -5.30 -12.61 3.10
CA GLN A 122 -6.35 -13.44 3.68
C GLN A 122 -6.72 -12.89 5.07
N GLU A 123 -7.98 -12.48 5.23
CA GLU A 123 -8.52 -12.06 6.52
C GLU A 123 -8.76 -13.29 7.39
N VAL A 124 -8.10 -13.34 8.54
CA VAL A 124 -8.16 -14.49 9.48
C VAL A 124 -8.49 -14.01 10.89
N PRO A 125 -9.16 -14.80 11.73
CA PRO A 125 -9.42 -14.44 13.12
C PRO A 125 -8.12 -14.46 13.96
N GLU A 126 -7.17 -15.34 13.60
CA GLU A 126 -5.84 -15.46 14.21
C GLU A 126 -4.84 -16.04 13.20
N PHE A 127 -3.55 -15.73 13.33
CA PHE A 127 -2.54 -16.16 12.35
C PHE A 127 -2.32 -17.67 12.26
N GLY A 128 -2.60 -18.41 13.33
CA GLY A 128 -2.43 -19.86 13.39
C GLY A 128 -3.47 -20.67 12.62
N THR A 129 -4.59 -20.08 12.24
CA THR A 129 -5.67 -20.76 11.50
C THR A 129 -5.39 -20.78 10.01
N GLY A 130 -5.68 -21.90 9.34
CA GLY A 130 -5.69 -22.01 7.86
C GLY A 130 -6.95 -21.43 7.23
N GLU A 131 -7.98 -21.17 8.02
CA GLU A 131 -9.29 -20.70 7.56
C GLU A 131 -9.34 -19.17 7.54
N GLY A 132 -9.77 -18.61 6.42
CA GLY A 132 -9.92 -17.18 6.25
C GLY A 132 -10.52 -16.81 4.92
N LYS A 133 -10.95 -15.57 4.79
CA LYS A 133 -11.55 -15.04 3.56
C LYS A 133 -10.52 -14.18 2.83
N MET A 134 -10.31 -14.47 1.54
CA MET A 134 -9.47 -13.57 0.71
C MET A 134 -10.14 -12.21 0.60
N ASP A 135 -9.40 -11.17 0.94
CA ASP A 135 -9.75 -9.78 0.62
C ASP A 135 -9.12 -9.42 -0.72
N PRO A 136 -9.87 -9.45 -1.83
CA PRO A 136 -9.32 -9.22 -3.16
C PRO A 136 -8.84 -7.78 -3.38
N PHE A 137 -9.09 -6.88 -2.42
CA PHE A 137 -8.86 -5.44 -2.49
C PHE A 137 -7.79 -4.95 -1.51
N GLY A 138 -7.36 -5.79 -0.57
CA GLY A 138 -6.33 -5.46 0.39
C GLY A 138 -4.95 -5.84 -0.13
N PHE A 139 -4.22 -4.88 -0.69
CA PHE A 139 -2.84 -5.07 -1.14
C PHE A 139 -1.89 -4.42 -0.13
N ASP A 140 -1.40 -5.19 0.83
CA ASP A 140 -0.59 -4.66 1.92
C ASP A 140 0.84 -5.18 1.93
N TYR A 141 1.25 -5.90 0.87
CA TYR A 141 2.62 -6.38 0.67
C TYR A 141 3.03 -6.33 -0.79
N PHE A 142 4.21 -5.79 -1.02
CA PHE A 142 4.80 -5.57 -2.32
C PHE A 142 6.26 -5.97 -2.30
N PHE A 143 6.68 -6.76 -3.29
CA PHE A 143 8.09 -7.08 -3.53
C PHE A 143 8.47 -6.65 -4.95
N PHE A 144 9.67 -6.15 -5.15
CA PHE A 144 10.09 -5.63 -6.44
C PHE A 144 11.61 -5.61 -6.62
N ASP A 145 12.05 -5.51 -7.87
CA ASP A 145 13.46 -5.34 -8.22
C ASP A 145 13.91 -3.90 -7.99
N SER A 146 15.12 -3.73 -7.50
CA SER A 146 15.75 -2.41 -7.36
C SER A 146 15.89 -1.65 -8.68
N GLU A 147 15.97 -2.35 -9.82
CA GLU A 147 16.05 -1.71 -11.13
C GLU A 147 14.82 -0.89 -11.50
N ILE A 148 13.64 -1.22 -10.93
CA ILE A 148 12.41 -0.49 -11.20
C ILE A 148 12.13 0.64 -10.21
N LEU A 149 12.92 0.82 -9.15
CA LEU A 149 12.70 1.85 -8.11
C LEU A 149 12.46 3.25 -8.68
N ARG A 150 13.12 3.59 -9.78
CA ARG A 150 13.03 4.92 -10.40
C ARG A 150 11.67 5.26 -11.03
N ILE A 151 10.77 4.27 -11.19
CA ILE A 151 9.46 4.53 -11.81
C ILE A 151 8.49 5.20 -10.84
N TRP A 152 8.63 4.99 -9.52
CA TRP A 152 7.77 5.65 -8.54
C TRP A 152 8.18 7.11 -8.37
N PRO A 153 7.28 8.04 -8.69
CA PRO A 153 7.53 9.47 -8.46
C PRO A 153 7.45 9.81 -6.98
N GLU A 154 7.99 10.96 -6.63
CA GLU A 154 7.71 11.57 -5.31
C GLU A 154 6.21 11.71 -5.11
N CYS A 155 5.73 11.36 -3.92
CA CYS A 155 4.31 11.38 -3.58
C CYS A 155 4.09 11.72 -2.10
N LYS A 156 2.84 12.02 -1.75
CA LYS A 156 2.41 12.24 -0.37
C LYS A 156 1.79 11.01 0.28
N PHE A 157 1.72 9.87 -0.44
CA PHE A 157 1.21 8.65 0.16
C PHE A 157 2.11 8.18 1.28
N CYS A 158 1.47 7.73 2.37
CA CYS A 158 2.14 7.18 3.55
C CYS A 158 1.72 5.73 3.76
N LEU A 159 2.63 4.91 4.28
CA LEU A 159 2.34 3.52 4.61
C LEU A 159 1.20 3.42 5.61
N GLY A 160 0.25 2.51 5.38
CA GLY A 160 -0.90 2.28 6.24
C GLY A 160 -1.98 3.37 6.18
N MET A 161 -1.85 4.35 5.28
CA MET A 161 -2.85 5.38 5.02
C MET A 161 -3.67 5.04 3.76
N PRO A 162 -4.86 5.65 3.54
CA PRO A 162 -5.69 5.28 2.39
C PRO A 162 -4.99 5.42 1.04
N PHE A 163 -5.34 4.53 0.10
CA PHE A 163 -4.99 4.54 -1.33
C PHE A 163 -3.52 4.27 -1.70
N TRP A 164 -2.60 4.19 -0.74
CA TRP A 164 -1.21 3.87 -1.06
C TRP A 164 -1.08 2.49 -1.72
N ASP A 165 -1.86 1.55 -1.25
CA ASP A 165 -1.93 0.15 -1.68
C ASP A 165 -2.50 0.00 -3.11
N LEU A 166 -3.36 0.90 -3.54
CA LEU A 166 -3.86 0.97 -4.91
C LEU A 166 -2.90 1.75 -5.83
N TRP A 167 -2.32 2.85 -5.34
CA TRP A 167 -1.36 3.64 -6.10
C TRP A 167 -0.09 2.85 -6.41
N PHE A 168 0.40 2.07 -5.45
CA PHE A 168 1.69 1.39 -5.58
C PHE A 168 1.76 0.44 -6.78
N PRO A 169 0.78 -0.46 -7.06
CA PRO A 169 0.79 -1.33 -8.24
C PRO A 169 0.39 -0.62 -9.53
N LEU A 170 -0.32 0.51 -9.48
CA LEU A 170 -0.66 1.27 -10.69
C LEU A 170 0.57 1.90 -11.37
N VAL A 171 1.54 2.37 -10.58
CA VAL A 171 2.74 3.03 -11.12
C VAL A 171 3.52 2.13 -12.07
N PRO A 172 3.87 0.86 -11.73
CA PRO A 172 4.48 -0.06 -12.69
C PRO A 172 3.62 -0.29 -13.93
N ILE A 173 2.31 -0.51 -13.77
CA ILE A 173 1.39 -0.72 -14.89
C ILE A 173 1.42 0.48 -15.84
N PHE A 174 1.34 1.70 -15.32
CA PHE A 174 1.42 2.93 -16.13
C PHE A 174 2.78 3.14 -16.79
N ALA A 175 3.84 2.58 -16.20
CA ALA A 175 5.19 2.64 -16.76
C ALA A 175 5.50 1.49 -17.75
N GLY A 176 4.53 0.61 -18.06
CA GLY A 176 4.74 -0.57 -18.91
C GLY A 176 5.66 -1.62 -18.25
N VAL A 177 5.77 -1.62 -16.94
CA VAL A 177 6.54 -2.59 -16.16
C VAL A 177 5.62 -3.71 -15.68
N ALA A 178 6.08 -4.95 -15.81
CA ALA A 178 5.29 -6.12 -15.40
C ALA A 178 4.86 -6.05 -13.93
N ALA A 179 3.57 -6.20 -13.70
CA ALA A 179 2.96 -6.35 -12.39
C ALA A 179 2.42 -7.79 -12.25
N LYS A 180 2.92 -8.53 -11.28
CA LYS A 180 2.55 -9.93 -11.02
C LYS A 180 1.70 -10.01 -9.76
N LYS A 181 0.47 -10.50 -9.89
CA LYS A 181 -0.46 -10.67 -8.77
C LYS A 181 -0.46 -12.12 -8.31
N LEU A 182 0.06 -12.34 -7.10
CA LEU A 182 0.02 -13.62 -6.44
C LEU A 182 -1.40 -13.93 -5.96
N ILE A 183 -2.03 -14.95 -6.52
CA ILE A 183 -3.42 -15.33 -6.19
C ILE A 183 -3.52 -16.39 -5.09
N SER A 184 -2.40 -17.02 -4.70
CA SER A 184 -2.34 -17.92 -3.55
C SER A 184 -2.36 -17.15 -2.22
N PRO A 185 -2.92 -17.73 -1.13
CA PRO A 185 -3.01 -17.07 0.17
C PRO A 185 -1.64 -17.01 0.88
N ALA A 186 -0.76 -16.13 0.42
CA ALA A 186 0.61 -15.97 0.93
C ALA A 186 0.75 -14.95 2.08
N ALA A 187 -0.30 -14.19 2.36
CA ALA A 187 -0.31 -13.16 3.41
C ALA A 187 -1.61 -13.22 4.21
N ARG A 188 -1.50 -13.08 5.53
CA ARG A 188 -2.64 -13.07 6.46
C ARG A 188 -2.71 -11.76 7.21
N HIS A 189 -3.94 -11.32 7.47
CA HIS A 189 -4.24 -10.14 8.24
C HIS A 189 -5.35 -10.42 9.24
N ILE A 190 -5.25 -9.90 10.46
CA ILE A 190 -6.33 -9.95 11.45
C ILE A 190 -7.12 -8.65 11.34
N PRO A 191 -8.41 -8.69 10.96
CA PRO A 191 -9.21 -7.51 10.72
C PRO A 191 -9.27 -6.56 11.92
N HIS A 192 -9.31 -5.28 11.64
CA HIS A 192 -9.55 -4.24 12.64
C HIS A 192 -10.41 -3.11 12.04
N PRO A 193 -11.10 -2.33 12.88
CA PRO A 193 -11.84 -1.18 12.41
C PRO A 193 -10.93 -0.19 11.69
N THR A 194 -11.30 0.20 10.48
CA THR A 194 -10.64 1.27 9.74
C THR A 194 -11.08 2.61 10.31
N GLN A 195 -10.14 3.41 10.77
CA GLN A 195 -10.42 4.78 11.19
C GLN A 195 -10.50 5.67 9.95
N ARG A 196 -11.68 6.22 9.69
CA ARG A 196 -11.88 7.26 8.67
C ARG A 196 -11.91 8.61 9.38
N ASP A 197 -10.79 9.31 9.35
CA ASP A 197 -10.64 10.67 9.83
C ASP A 197 -10.45 11.65 8.64
N ASP A 198 -10.20 12.92 8.94
CA ASP A 198 -10.03 13.95 7.91
C ASP A 198 -8.88 13.65 6.93
N SER A 199 -7.90 12.84 7.34
CA SER A 199 -6.80 12.43 6.46
C SER A 199 -7.27 11.57 5.29
N PHE A 200 -8.41 10.86 5.41
CA PHE A 200 -9.00 10.10 4.31
C PHE A 200 -9.26 10.99 3.08
N PHE A 201 -9.85 12.17 3.28
CA PHE A 201 -10.12 13.10 2.19
C PHE A 201 -8.86 13.66 1.56
N MET A 202 -7.81 13.88 2.34
CA MET A 202 -6.52 14.35 1.82
C MET A 202 -5.89 13.31 0.89
N PHE A 203 -5.79 12.06 1.32
CA PHE A 203 -5.21 10.98 0.50
C PHE A 203 -6.09 10.63 -0.69
N ASN A 204 -7.40 10.75 -0.55
CA ASN A 204 -8.31 10.58 -1.66
C ASN A 204 -8.11 11.65 -2.75
N ASN A 205 -7.95 12.91 -2.35
CA ASN A 205 -7.64 13.98 -3.31
C ASN A 205 -6.29 13.73 -4.00
N GLU A 206 -5.25 13.37 -3.24
CA GLU A 206 -3.94 12.98 -3.81
C GLU A 206 -4.08 11.83 -4.82
N PHE A 207 -4.90 10.81 -4.48
CA PHE A 207 -5.12 9.67 -5.35
C PHE A 207 -5.80 10.07 -6.66
N VAL A 208 -6.86 10.86 -6.58
CA VAL A 208 -7.55 11.35 -7.79
C VAL A 208 -6.64 12.24 -8.63
N GLU A 209 -5.88 13.16 -8.00
CA GLU A 209 -4.94 14.05 -8.72
C GLU A 209 -3.86 13.26 -9.48
N VAL A 210 -3.44 12.11 -8.98
CA VAL A 210 -2.49 11.22 -9.68
C VAL A 210 -3.17 10.47 -10.82
N LEU A 211 -4.44 10.10 -10.68
CA LEU A 211 -5.18 9.33 -11.70
C LEU A 211 -5.67 10.18 -12.87
N LEU A 212 -6.15 11.40 -12.62
CA LEU A 212 -6.73 12.26 -13.69
C LEU A 212 -5.82 12.42 -14.91
N PRO A 213 -4.51 12.66 -14.77
CA PRO A 213 -3.60 12.76 -15.91
C PRO A 213 -3.42 11.46 -16.70
N GLN A 214 -3.83 10.32 -16.17
CA GLN A 214 -3.70 9.00 -16.82
C GLN A 214 -4.95 8.60 -17.61
N LEU A 215 -6.07 9.28 -17.40
CA LEU A 215 -7.31 8.98 -18.11
C LEU A 215 -7.13 9.05 -19.63
N GLY A 216 -7.62 8.03 -20.31
CA GLY A 216 -7.52 7.91 -21.77
C GLY A 216 -6.15 7.49 -22.30
N LYS A 217 -5.14 7.29 -21.44
CA LYS A 217 -3.83 6.79 -21.87
C LYS A 217 -3.83 5.26 -21.93
N THR A 218 -3.08 4.74 -22.90
CA THR A 218 -2.83 3.31 -23.08
C THR A 218 -1.36 3.04 -22.77
N PRO A 219 -1.04 2.52 -21.58
CA PRO A 219 0.34 2.14 -21.26
C PRO A 219 0.78 0.93 -22.09
N ASP A 220 2.08 0.77 -22.29
CA ASP A 220 2.64 -0.39 -22.99
C ASP A 220 2.25 -1.68 -22.26
N GLY A 221 1.63 -2.60 -23.00
CA GLY A 221 1.18 -3.90 -22.45
C GLY A 221 -0.05 -3.86 -21.57
N ALA A 222 -0.74 -2.72 -21.44
CA ALA A 222 -1.94 -2.56 -20.62
C ALA A 222 -3.14 -2.02 -21.43
N GLU A 223 -4.33 -2.14 -20.84
CA GLU A 223 -5.55 -1.53 -21.38
C GLU A 223 -5.52 0.00 -21.27
N THR A 224 -6.34 0.67 -22.07
CA THR A 224 -6.57 2.13 -21.90
C THR A 224 -7.17 2.40 -20.52
N PHE A 225 -6.54 3.29 -19.75
CA PHE A 225 -7.00 3.62 -18.40
C PHE A 225 -8.17 4.61 -18.44
N GLY A 226 -9.27 4.26 -17.80
CA GLY A 226 -10.37 5.18 -17.51
C GLY A 226 -11.03 5.82 -18.74
N ALA A 227 -11.14 5.10 -19.86
CA ALA A 227 -11.78 5.62 -21.06
C ALA A 227 -13.26 6.01 -20.84
N GLU A 228 -13.92 5.33 -19.89
CA GLU A 228 -15.30 5.56 -19.49
C GLU A 228 -15.48 6.51 -18.29
N ILE A 229 -14.39 6.96 -17.66
CA ILE A 229 -14.45 7.81 -16.47
C ILE A 229 -14.54 9.28 -16.87
N ASP A 230 -15.57 9.96 -16.37
CA ASP A 230 -15.65 11.43 -16.50
C ASP A 230 -14.71 12.11 -15.52
N GLY A 231 -13.51 12.44 -15.99
CA GLY A 231 -12.51 13.14 -15.20
C GLY A 231 -12.91 14.56 -14.80
N ALA A 232 -13.89 15.17 -15.48
CA ALA A 232 -14.39 16.50 -15.14
C ALA A 232 -15.41 16.47 -13.99
N ALA A 233 -15.99 15.32 -13.71
CA ALA A 233 -16.97 15.16 -12.62
C ALA A 233 -16.35 15.42 -11.25
N TYR A 234 -15.14 14.91 -10.99
CA TYR A 234 -14.50 15.05 -9.67
C TYR A 234 -14.31 16.49 -9.19
N PRO A 235 -13.68 17.40 -9.97
CA PRO A 235 -13.55 18.79 -9.56
C PRO A 235 -14.88 19.48 -9.31
N ALA A 236 -15.92 19.15 -10.10
CA ALA A 236 -17.26 19.71 -9.95
C ALA A 236 -17.90 19.23 -8.63
N LEU A 237 -17.91 17.92 -8.37
CA LEU A 237 -18.45 17.33 -7.14
C LEU A 237 -17.71 17.81 -5.89
N LEU A 238 -16.38 17.89 -5.96
CA LEU A 238 -15.57 18.41 -4.85
C LEU A 238 -15.88 19.88 -4.55
N ASN A 239 -16.04 20.70 -5.59
CA ASN A 239 -16.41 22.11 -5.44
C ASN A 239 -17.82 22.26 -4.86
N GLU A 240 -18.78 21.46 -5.31
CA GLU A 240 -20.16 21.44 -4.78
C GLU A 240 -20.14 21.07 -3.29
N ALA A 241 -19.46 20.00 -2.90
CA ALA A 241 -19.32 19.59 -1.52
C ALA A 241 -18.69 20.68 -0.64
N ARG A 242 -17.61 21.31 -1.09
CA ARG A 242 -16.96 22.42 -0.37
C ARG A 242 -17.85 23.67 -0.24
N THR A 243 -18.52 24.04 -1.32
CA THR A 243 -19.38 25.23 -1.36
C THR A 243 -20.60 25.05 -0.47
N SER A 244 -21.25 23.88 -0.50
CA SER A 244 -22.40 23.57 0.36
C SER A 244 -22.03 23.61 1.84
N GLN A 245 -20.84 23.15 2.20
CA GLN A 245 -20.34 23.23 3.58
C GLN A 245 -20.07 24.70 4.01
N ALA A 246 -19.42 25.47 3.16
CA ALA A 246 -19.00 26.84 3.47
C ALA A 246 -20.18 27.83 3.50
N SER A 247 -21.22 27.64 2.67
CA SER A 247 -22.35 28.54 2.54
C SER A 247 -23.39 28.42 3.64
N GLY A 248 -23.27 27.43 4.53
CA GLY A 248 -24.31 27.11 5.52
C GLY A 248 -25.60 26.60 4.89
N ALA A 249 -25.51 25.95 3.73
CA ALA A 249 -26.64 25.31 3.04
C ALA A 249 -27.43 24.37 3.97
N PRO A 250 -28.70 24.11 3.68
CA PRO A 250 -29.49 23.14 4.44
C PRO A 250 -28.78 21.81 4.58
N GLU A 251 -28.94 21.14 5.73
CA GLU A 251 -28.26 19.88 6.02
C GLU A 251 -28.46 18.81 4.94
N ALA A 252 -29.69 18.72 4.40
CA ALA A 252 -30.00 17.78 3.32
C ALA A 252 -29.20 18.04 2.03
N GLU A 253 -28.95 19.29 1.67
CA GLU A 253 -28.14 19.64 0.50
C GLU A 253 -26.66 19.32 0.74
N ARG A 254 -26.14 19.59 1.94
CA ARG A 254 -24.77 19.27 2.31
C ARG A 254 -24.51 17.76 2.30
N LEU A 255 -25.46 16.98 2.83
CA LEU A 255 -25.39 15.52 2.81
C LEU A 255 -25.44 14.98 1.38
N ALA A 256 -26.38 15.47 0.55
CA ALA A 256 -26.49 15.05 -0.85
C ALA A 256 -25.20 15.31 -1.65
N ALA A 257 -24.58 16.48 -1.47
CA ALA A 257 -23.30 16.80 -2.12
C ALA A 257 -22.17 15.86 -1.69
N LEU A 258 -22.10 15.50 -0.41
CA LEU A 258 -21.12 14.54 0.09
C LEU A 258 -21.40 13.11 -0.41
N GLU A 259 -22.67 12.70 -0.47
CA GLU A 259 -23.07 11.39 -0.99
C GLU A 259 -22.72 11.24 -2.48
N ASN A 260 -22.95 12.26 -3.28
CA ASN A 260 -22.58 12.27 -4.71
C ASN A 260 -21.07 12.14 -4.89
N LEU A 261 -20.28 12.89 -4.13
CA LEU A 261 -18.82 12.78 -4.16
C LEU A 261 -18.36 11.37 -3.71
N ALA A 262 -18.91 10.83 -2.63
CA ALA A 262 -18.59 9.51 -2.14
C ALA A 262 -18.93 8.41 -3.16
N ALA A 263 -20.09 8.50 -3.81
CA ALA A 263 -20.49 7.54 -4.85
C ALA A 263 -19.51 7.53 -6.03
N TYR A 264 -19.10 8.71 -6.51
CA TYR A 264 -18.09 8.83 -7.56
C TYR A 264 -16.74 8.18 -7.15
N LEU A 265 -16.30 8.44 -5.91
CA LEU A 265 -15.05 7.91 -5.41
C LEU A 265 -15.08 6.37 -5.22
N ASP A 266 -16.21 5.84 -4.78
CA ASP A 266 -16.41 4.38 -4.67
C ASP A 266 -16.42 3.71 -6.05
N GLU A 267 -16.99 4.36 -7.06
CA GLU A 267 -16.96 3.88 -8.45
C GLU A 267 -15.54 3.90 -9.02
N LEU A 268 -14.83 5.02 -8.87
CA LEU A 268 -13.43 5.17 -9.28
C LEU A 268 -12.54 4.11 -8.61
N THR A 269 -12.71 3.92 -7.31
CA THR A 269 -11.93 2.91 -6.55
C THR A 269 -12.17 1.49 -7.08
N ARG A 270 -13.43 1.12 -7.30
CA ARG A 270 -13.79 -0.19 -7.89
C ARG A 270 -13.22 -0.36 -9.29
N TYR A 271 -13.27 0.69 -10.11
CA TYR A 271 -12.66 0.69 -11.43
C TYR A 271 -11.15 0.44 -11.35
N VAL A 272 -10.44 1.18 -10.50
CA VAL A 272 -8.99 1.04 -10.30
C VAL A 272 -8.60 -0.36 -9.89
N ILE A 273 -9.30 -0.95 -8.92
CA ILE A 273 -9.06 -2.32 -8.48
C ILE A 273 -9.23 -3.31 -9.64
N GLY A 274 -10.31 -3.18 -10.41
CA GLY A 274 -10.55 -3.99 -11.60
C GLY A 274 -9.48 -3.79 -12.68
N TYR A 275 -9.01 -2.56 -12.88
CA TYR A 275 -7.93 -2.25 -13.82
C TYR A 275 -6.61 -2.89 -13.40
N ILE A 276 -6.21 -2.79 -12.13
CA ILE A 276 -5.05 -3.48 -11.58
C ILE A 276 -5.16 -4.99 -11.82
N ASP A 277 -6.33 -5.55 -11.53
CA ASP A 277 -6.56 -6.99 -11.68
C ASP A 277 -6.42 -7.44 -13.14
N ARG A 278 -6.97 -6.73 -14.11
CA ARG A 278 -6.91 -7.08 -15.53
C ARG A 278 -5.51 -6.88 -16.14
N ASN A 279 -4.73 -5.92 -15.63
CA ASN A 279 -3.40 -5.57 -16.14
C ASN A 279 -2.25 -6.18 -15.31
N SER A 280 -2.54 -7.20 -14.50
CA SER A 280 -1.54 -7.97 -13.75
C SER A 280 -1.50 -9.42 -14.19
N GLU A 281 -0.29 -9.97 -14.35
CA GLU A 281 -0.07 -11.40 -14.55
C GLU A 281 -0.45 -12.16 -13.28
N LYS A 282 -1.33 -13.15 -13.39
CA LYS A 282 -1.71 -14.01 -12.24
C LYS A 282 -0.71 -15.12 -12.08
N ILE A 283 -0.13 -15.22 -10.88
CA ILE A 283 0.82 -16.29 -10.54
C ILE A 283 0.43 -16.97 -9.23
N GLU A 284 0.90 -18.19 -9.03
CA GLU A 284 0.62 -19.01 -7.85
C GLU A 284 1.91 -19.44 -7.17
N LEU A 285 1.89 -19.44 -5.85
CA LEU A 285 2.93 -20.05 -5.01
C LEU A 285 2.54 -21.51 -4.77
N ALA A 286 3.21 -22.42 -5.46
CA ALA A 286 2.98 -23.85 -5.41
C ALA A 286 3.64 -24.54 -4.17
#